data_182f6235ba23e34003dd69c18c7de19a
#
_entry.id   182f6235ba23e34003dd69c18c7de19a
#
_cell.length_a   1.000
_cell.length_b   1.000
_cell.length_c   1.000
_cell.angle_alpha   90.00
_cell.angle_beta   90.00
_cell.angle_gamma   90.00
#
_symmetry.space_group_name_H-M   'P 1'
#
loop_
_entity.id
_entity.type
_entity.pdbx_description
1 polymer ?
#
loop_
_entity_poly.entity_id
_entity_poly.type
_entity_poly.pdbx_seq_one_letter_code
_entity_poly.pdbx_strand_id
1 'polypeptide(L)'
;MPEESTTPDLLELVGRAFEAANRRDLDAVAGSFAEDAIFDGRALGDRFEGRGAIRSFLEDWFAAYEELEFGPEEVRDLGNGVMFAVVVQNGRPAGSGGHLRQREGWVFVWVRGLIARLTISEVDEGRAAAERLAGERGQA
;
A
#
# COMPACT_ATOMS: atom_id res chain seq x y z
N MET A 1 -27.23 -11.72 12.23
CA MET A 1 -26.68 -11.82 11.79
C MET A 1 -25.55 -11.97 11.40
N PRO A 2 -25.45 -11.73 11.42
CA PRO A 2 -24.39 -11.63 10.97
C PRO A 2 -23.46 -12.03 10.26
N GLU A 3 -23.68 -12.46 9.61
CA GLU A 3 -22.76 -12.98 8.77
C GLU A 3 -22.12 -11.98 7.91
N GLU A 4 -22.72 -10.89 7.74
CA GLU A 4 -22.12 -9.82 7.00
C GLU A 4 -20.80 -9.42 7.63
N SER A 5 -20.60 -9.75 8.85
CA SER A 5 -19.35 -9.43 9.50
C SER A 5 -18.17 -10.25 8.99
N THR A 6 -18.42 -11.22 8.13
CA THR A 6 -17.32 -12.02 7.59
C THR A 6 -16.57 -11.33 6.45
N THR A 7 -17.13 -10.24 5.91
CA THR A 7 -16.47 -9.51 4.84
C THR A 7 -15.71 -8.32 5.42
N PRO A 8 -14.38 -8.31 5.28
CA PRO A 8 -13.61 -7.19 5.83
C PRO A 8 -13.96 -5.88 5.14
N ASP A 9 -13.95 -4.80 5.92
CA ASP A 9 -14.07 -3.45 5.37
C ASP A 9 -12.69 -3.02 4.92
N LEU A 10 -12.46 -3.03 3.62
CA LEU A 10 -11.14 -2.74 3.08
C LEU A 10 -10.71 -1.30 3.35
N LEU A 11 -11.66 -0.37 3.37
CA LEU A 11 -11.31 1.01 3.70
C LEU A 11 -10.77 1.12 5.10
N GLU A 12 -11.34 0.38 6.04
CA GLU A 12 -10.85 0.37 7.41
C GLU A 12 -9.48 -0.29 7.49
N LEU A 13 -9.30 -1.40 6.78
CA LEU A 13 -8.04 -2.12 6.81
C LEU A 13 -6.90 -1.28 6.24
N VAL A 14 -7.14 -0.58 5.12
CA VAL A 14 -6.08 0.24 4.54
C VAL A 14 -5.77 1.43 5.45
N GLY A 15 -6.78 1.98 6.12
CA GLY A 15 -6.56 3.05 7.07
C GLY A 15 -5.65 2.63 8.21
N ARG A 16 -5.86 1.41 8.73
CA ARG A 16 -5.01 0.88 9.78
C ARG A 16 -3.58 0.68 9.30
N ALA A 17 -3.42 0.24 8.03
CA ALA A 17 -2.09 0.04 7.48
C ALA A 17 -1.34 1.37 7.37
N PHE A 18 -2.00 2.43 6.91
CA PHE A 18 -1.38 3.74 6.85
C PHE A 18 -1.03 4.27 8.23
N GLU A 19 -1.93 4.06 9.22
CA GLU A 19 -1.64 4.48 10.59
C GLU A 19 -0.41 3.76 11.14
N ALA A 20 -0.32 2.45 10.88
CA ALA A 20 0.84 1.68 11.33
C ALA A 20 2.11 2.18 10.68
N ALA A 21 2.06 2.48 9.38
CA ALA A 21 3.22 3.00 8.66
C ALA A 21 3.66 4.34 9.24
N ASN A 22 2.71 5.21 9.57
CA ASN A 22 3.03 6.52 10.11
C ASN A 22 3.57 6.43 11.54
N ARG A 23 3.26 5.37 12.27
CA ARG A 23 3.87 5.10 13.58
C ARG A 23 5.18 4.35 13.46
N ARG A 24 5.57 3.96 12.25
CA ARG A 24 6.75 3.12 12.00
C ARG A 24 6.65 1.78 12.69
N ASP A 25 5.45 1.24 12.77
CA ASP A 25 5.21 -0.08 13.37
C ASP A 25 5.38 -1.12 12.28
N LEU A 26 6.63 -1.54 12.08
CA LEU A 26 6.98 -2.46 11.00
C LEU A 26 6.26 -3.79 11.10
N ASP A 27 6.08 -4.31 12.31
CA ASP A 27 5.39 -5.59 12.47
C ASP A 27 3.95 -5.50 12.03
N ALA A 28 3.26 -4.39 12.38
CA ALA A 28 1.87 -4.21 11.98
C ALA A 28 1.74 -4.00 10.48
N VAL A 29 2.67 -3.22 9.87
CA VAL A 29 2.64 -3.01 8.44
C VAL A 29 2.89 -4.32 7.71
N ALA A 30 3.92 -5.06 8.10
CA ALA A 30 4.24 -6.34 7.47
C ALA A 30 3.10 -7.33 7.65
N GLY A 31 2.45 -7.31 8.81
CA GLY A 31 1.32 -8.18 9.09
C GLY A 31 0.09 -7.89 8.25
N SER A 32 0.05 -6.72 7.58
CA SER A 32 -1.03 -6.39 6.65
C SER A 32 -0.90 -7.13 5.32
N PHE A 33 0.27 -7.70 5.04
CA PHE A 33 0.54 -8.39 3.78
C PHE A 33 0.38 -9.90 3.94
N ALA A 34 -0.07 -10.55 2.87
CA ALA A 34 -0.10 -12.02 2.83
C ALA A 34 1.33 -12.55 2.83
N GLU A 35 1.50 -13.82 3.22
CA GLU A 35 2.83 -14.42 3.28
C GLU A 35 3.53 -14.42 1.93
N ASP A 36 2.77 -14.61 0.86
CA ASP A 36 3.30 -14.65 -0.51
C ASP A 36 3.02 -13.37 -1.28
N ALA A 37 2.82 -12.26 -0.58
CA ALA A 37 2.48 -10.99 -1.21
C ALA A 37 3.58 -10.49 -2.13
N ILE A 38 3.19 -9.65 -3.08
CA ILE A 38 4.11 -9.00 -3.99
C ILE A 38 4.02 -7.49 -3.76
N PHE A 39 5.17 -6.87 -3.56
CA PHE A 39 5.28 -5.42 -3.46
C PHE A 39 6.05 -4.96 -4.70
N ASP A 40 5.36 -4.25 -5.58
CA ASP A 40 5.92 -3.79 -6.84
C ASP A 40 6.07 -2.28 -6.77
N GLY A 41 7.25 -1.83 -6.39
CA GLY A 41 7.54 -0.42 -6.31
C GLY A 41 8.08 0.10 -7.61
N ARG A 42 7.26 0.09 -8.65
CA ARG A 42 7.70 0.46 -10.00
C ARG A 42 8.33 1.83 -10.04
N ALA A 43 7.77 2.77 -9.29
CA ALA A 43 8.32 4.12 -9.21
C ALA A 43 9.68 4.11 -8.53
N LEU A 44 9.99 3.08 -7.73
CA LEU A 44 11.26 2.94 -7.02
C LEU A 44 12.21 1.98 -7.73
N GLY A 45 11.71 1.29 -8.77
CA GLY A 45 12.52 0.37 -9.55
C GLY A 45 12.72 -1.00 -8.92
N ASP A 46 11.97 -1.34 -7.87
CA ASP A 46 12.18 -2.58 -7.14
C ASP A 46 10.90 -3.39 -7.02
N ARG A 47 11.08 -4.70 -6.88
CA ARG A 47 9.97 -5.62 -6.67
C ARG A 47 10.40 -6.65 -5.62
N PHE A 48 9.52 -6.89 -4.66
CA PHE A 48 9.79 -7.79 -3.55
C PHE A 48 8.69 -8.82 -3.46
N GLU A 49 9.06 -10.08 -3.24
CA GLU A 49 8.10 -11.17 -3.14
C GLU A 49 8.24 -11.84 -1.78
N GLY A 50 7.10 -11.98 -1.10
CA GLY A 50 7.04 -12.58 0.21
C GLY A 50 7.11 -11.56 1.33
N ARG A 51 6.38 -11.86 2.41
CA ARG A 51 6.28 -10.95 3.56
C ARG A 51 7.64 -10.61 4.15
N GLY A 52 8.54 -11.60 4.22
CA GLY A 52 9.84 -11.35 4.82
C GLY A 52 10.68 -10.36 4.03
N ALA A 53 10.68 -10.51 2.70
CA ALA A 53 11.42 -9.59 1.83
C ALA A 53 10.78 -8.20 1.89
N ILE A 54 9.46 -8.13 1.94
CA ILE A 54 8.75 -6.86 2.03
C ILE A 54 9.08 -6.17 3.34
N ARG A 55 9.12 -6.92 4.45
CA ARG A 55 9.45 -6.33 5.74
C ARG A 55 10.87 -5.77 5.74
N SER A 56 11.82 -6.50 5.17
CA SER A 56 13.20 -6.01 5.10
C SER A 56 13.29 -4.73 4.28
N PHE A 57 12.57 -4.67 3.16
CA PHE A 57 12.55 -3.46 2.34
C PHE A 57 11.93 -2.30 3.11
N LEU A 58 10.83 -2.53 3.82
CA LEU A 58 10.17 -1.48 4.60
C LEU A 58 11.09 -0.96 5.69
N GLU A 59 11.85 -1.86 6.32
CA GLU A 59 12.80 -1.46 7.35
C GLU A 59 13.85 -0.50 6.78
N ASP A 60 14.40 -0.84 5.62
CA ASP A 60 15.39 0.01 4.97
C ASP A 60 14.79 1.33 4.53
N TRP A 61 13.57 1.27 3.97
CA TRP A 61 12.89 2.48 3.50
C TRP A 61 12.65 3.44 4.66
N PHE A 62 12.07 2.94 5.75
CA PHE A 62 11.75 3.79 6.90
C PHE A 62 13.02 4.32 7.56
N ALA A 63 14.08 3.52 7.60
CA ALA A 63 15.34 3.95 8.20
C ALA A 63 16.04 5.04 7.40
N ALA A 64 15.73 5.16 6.11
CA ALA A 64 16.34 6.16 5.27
C ALA A 64 15.83 7.58 5.55
N TYR A 65 14.80 7.72 6.37
CA TYR A 65 14.17 9.01 6.65
C TYR A 65 14.14 9.27 8.15
N GLU A 66 14.44 10.53 8.51
CA GLU A 66 14.24 10.97 9.90
C GLU A 66 12.77 11.18 10.18
N GLU A 67 12.07 11.74 9.18
CA GLU A 67 10.63 11.93 9.25
C GLU A 67 10.04 11.36 7.98
N LEU A 68 8.94 10.63 8.11
CA LEU A 68 8.27 10.02 6.97
C LEU A 68 6.81 9.88 7.31
N GLU A 69 5.97 10.45 6.46
CA GLU A 69 4.52 10.42 6.67
C GLU A 69 3.83 10.13 5.36
N PHE A 70 2.84 9.26 5.42
CA PHE A 70 2.00 8.92 4.27
C PHE A 70 0.62 9.52 4.49
N GLY A 71 0.15 10.35 3.54
CA GLY A 71 -1.17 10.95 3.61
C GLY A 71 -2.00 10.54 2.42
N PRO A 72 -2.99 9.66 2.62
CA PRO A 72 -3.88 9.33 1.50
C PRO A 72 -4.83 10.51 1.25
N GLU A 73 -4.84 10.98 0.00
CA GLU A 73 -5.73 12.05 -0.44
C GLU A 73 -7.03 11.50 -1.00
N GLU A 74 -6.96 10.30 -1.58
CA GLU A 74 -8.10 9.66 -2.20
C GLU A 74 -7.95 8.17 -1.95
N VAL A 75 -9.01 7.50 -1.53
CA VAL A 75 -9.00 6.04 -1.37
C VAL A 75 -10.31 5.53 -1.93
N ARG A 76 -10.24 4.61 -2.88
CA ARG A 76 -11.42 4.09 -3.57
C ARG A 76 -11.38 2.58 -3.60
N ASP A 77 -12.45 1.96 -3.10
CA ASP A 77 -12.65 0.53 -3.21
C ASP A 77 -13.37 0.30 -4.54
N LEU A 78 -12.68 -0.30 -5.51
CA LEU A 78 -13.22 -0.51 -6.84
C LEU A 78 -13.97 -1.83 -6.97
N GLY A 79 -14.05 -2.59 -5.88
CA GLY A 79 -14.69 -3.90 -5.91
C GLY A 79 -13.71 -4.99 -6.31
N ASN A 80 -14.14 -6.23 -6.10
CA ASN A 80 -13.37 -7.42 -6.49
C ASN A 80 -12.01 -7.50 -5.82
N GLY A 81 -11.86 -6.87 -4.64
CA GLY A 81 -10.62 -6.88 -3.90
C GLY A 81 -9.60 -5.87 -4.37
N VAL A 82 -9.95 -4.99 -5.31
CA VAL A 82 -9.03 -4.00 -5.86
C VAL A 82 -9.32 -2.64 -5.25
N MET A 83 -8.27 -1.97 -4.77
CA MET A 83 -8.39 -0.65 -4.18
C MET A 83 -7.33 0.26 -4.79
N PHE A 84 -7.71 1.51 -5.04
CA PHE A 84 -6.80 2.52 -5.55
C PHE A 84 -6.70 3.66 -4.56
N ALA A 85 -5.49 4.17 -4.34
CA ALA A 85 -5.29 5.32 -3.46
C ALA A 85 -4.33 6.29 -4.10
N VAL A 86 -4.58 7.59 -3.89
CA VAL A 86 -3.61 8.63 -4.18
C VAL A 86 -2.96 8.96 -2.85
N VAL A 87 -1.64 8.78 -2.77
CA VAL A 87 -0.91 8.91 -1.52
C VAL A 87 0.16 9.97 -1.67
N VAL A 88 0.21 10.90 -0.72
CA VAL A 88 1.29 11.88 -0.65
C VAL A 88 2.27 11.41 0.40
N GLN A 89 3.51 11.23 -0.02
CA GLN A 89 4.59 10.87 0.89
C GLN A 89 5.38 12.13 1.20
N ASN A 90 5.45 12.48 2.48
CA ASN A 90 6.28 13.59 2.95
C ASN A 90 7.40 13.00 3.78
N GLY A 91 8.65 13.44 3.51
CA GLY A 91 9.76 12.87 4.23
C GLY A 91 10.94 13.82 4.30
N ARG A 92 11.77 13.58 5.32
CA ARG A 92 13.05 14.26 5.44
C ARG A 92 14.12 13.18 5.52
N PRO A 93 14.93 13.03 4.45
CA PRO A 93 15.96 12.00 4.45
C PRO A 93 16.92 12.15 5.62
N ALA A 94 17.39 11.03 6.15
CA ALA A 94 18.32 11.03 7.27
C ALA A 94 19.60 11.70 6.87
N GLY A 95 20.10 12.59 7.74
CA GLY A 95 21.34 13.29 7.48
C GLY A 95 21.23 14.41 6.47
N SER A 96 20.02 14.80 6.09
CA SER A 96 19.78 15.85 5.11
C SER A 96 18.91 16.94 5.72
N GLY A 97 19.14 18.19 5.34
CA GLY A 97 18.26 19.28 5.71
C GLY A 97 17.09 19.47 4.76
N GLY A 98 17.01 18.62 3.73
CA GLY A 98 15.98 18.75 2.71
C GLY A 98 14.65 18.14 3.12
N HIS A 99 13.66 18.40 2.29
CA HIS A 99 12.32 17.86 2.48
C HIS A 99 11.83 17.31 1.16
N LEU A 100 11.26 16.11 1.20
CA LEU A 100 10.79 15.43 0.00
C LEU A 100 9.27 15.27 0.09
N ARG A 101 8.59 15.59 -1.01
CA ARG A 101 7.15 15.40 -1.10
C ARG A 101 6.85 14.77 -2.43
N GLN A 102 6.19 13.61 -2.42
CA GLN A 102 5.86 12.88 -3.64
C GLN A 102 4.40 12.44 -3.59
N ARG A 103 3.75 12.50 -4.75
CA ARG A 103 2.36 12.11 -4.89
C ARG A 103 2.32 10.92 -5.85
N GLU A 104 1.75 9.82 -5.39
CA GLU A 104 1.83 8.54 -6.10
C GLU A 104 0.49 7.84 -6.15
N GLY A 105 0.33 6.94 -7.12
CA GLY A 105 -0.83 6.06 -7.18
C GLY A 105 -0.47 4.71 -6.61
N TRP A 106 -1.28 4.24 -5.67
CA TRP A 106 -1.08 2.95 -5.00
C TRP A 106 -2.25 2.05 -5.36
N VAL A 107 -1.95 0.86 -5.89
CA VAL A 107 -2.96 -0.13 -6.25
C VAL A 107 -2.80 -1.33 -5.34
N PHE A 108 -3.86 -1.64 -4.59
CA PHE A 108 -3.87 -2.77 -3.66
C PHE A 108 -4.76 -3.86 -4.22
N VAL A 109 -4.32 -5.11 -4.10
CA VAL A 109 -5.19 -6.27 -4.29
C VAL A 109 -5.26 -6.98 -2.95
N TRP A 110 -6.48 -7.14 -2.45
CA TRP A 110 -6.74 -7.75 -1.15
C TRP A 110 -7.30 -9.15 -1.33
N VAL A 111 -6.83 -10.09 -0.52
CA VAL A 111 -7.36 -11.44 -0.48
C VAL A 111 -7.49 -11.82 0.98
N ARG A 112 -8.70 -12.15 1.40
CA ARG A 112 -8.99 -12.60 2.77
C ARG A 112 -8.51 -11.61 3.83
N GLY A 113 -8.65 -10.31 3.53
CA GLY A 113 -8.29 -9.27 4.48
C GLY A 113 -6.81 -8.95 4.56
N LEU A 114 -6.00 -9.52 3.67
CA LEU A 114 -4.57 -9.23 3.60
C LEU A 114 -4.22 -8.70 2.22
N ILE A 115 -3.16 -7.88 2.17
CA ILE A 115 -2.68 -7.34 0.91
C ILE A 115 -1.93 -8.44 0.17
N ALA A 116 -2.46 -8.86 -0.98
CA ALA A 116 -1.80 -9.85 -1.82
C ALA A 116 -0.82 -9.18 -2.77
N ARG A 117 -1.09 -7.93 -3.14
CA ARG A 117 -0.20 -7.19 -4.03
C ARG A 117 -0.39 -5.70 -3.82
N LEU A 118 0.71 -4.97 -3.78
CA LEU A 118 0.71 -3.51 -3.74
C LEU A 118 1.64 -3.01 -4.83
N THR A 119 1.13 -2.15 -5.71
CA THR A 119 1.91 -1.55 -6.77
C THR A 119 1.90 -0.04 -6.60
N ILE A 120 3.07 0.58 -6.63
CA ILE A 120 3.22 2.04 -6.53
C ILE A 120 3.71 2.56 -7.86
N SER A 121 2.98 3.53 -8.43
CA SER A 121 3.30 4.08 -9.75
C SER A 121 2.84 5.53 -9.80
N GLU A 122 2.88 6.14 -10.99
CA GLU A 122 2.28 7.45 -11.18
C GLU A 122 0.77 7.36 -10.98
N VAL A 123 0.17 8.49 -10.58
CA VAL A 123 -1.24 8.50 -10.22
C VAL A 123 -2.12 8.01 -11.37
N ASP A 124 -1.97 8.60 -12.57
CA ASP A 124 -2.84 8.25 -13.68
C ASP A 124 -2.61 6.83 -14.16
N GLU A 125 -1.36 6.39 -14.17
CA GLU A 125 -1.03 5.01 -14.54
C GLU A 125 -1.66 4.03 -13.56
N GLY A 126 -1.55 4.33 -12.26
CA GLY A 126 -2.11 3.47 -11.23
C GLY A 126 -3.63 3.43 -11.29
N ARG A 127 -4.27 4.57 -11.51
CA ARG A 127 -5.72 4.62 -11.60
C ARG A 127 -6.23 3.76 -12.76
N ALA A 128 -5.61 3.88 -13.92
CA ALA A 128 -6.03 3.09 -15.08
C ALA A 128 -5.79 1.60 -14.85
N ALA A 129 -4.66 1.26 -14.24
CA ALA A 129 -4.34 -0.15 -13.96
C ALA A 129 -5.34 -0.74 -12.96
N ALA A 130 -5.71 0.02 -11.93
CA ALA A 130 -6.64 -0.45 -10.92
C ALA A 130 -8.03 -0.69 -11.52
N GLU A 131 -8.50 0.23 -12.36
CA GLU A 131 -9.81 0.08 -13.00
C GLU A 131 -9.84 -1.13 -13.91
N ARG A 132 -8.78 -1.32 -14.69
CA ARG A 132 -8.69 -2.48 -15.57
C ARG A 132 -8.67 -3.79 -14.78
N LEU A 133 -7.88 -3.81 -13.71
CA LEU A 133 -7.73 -5.01 -12.89
C LEU A 133 -9.05 -5.36 -12.19
N ALA A 134 -9.76 -4.37 -11.67
CA ALA A 134 -11.04 -4.61 -11.02
C ALA A 134 -12.04 -5.19 -12.01
N GLY A 135 -12.03 -4.67 -13.25
CA GLY A 135 -12.92 -5.19 -14.29
C GLY A 135 -12.57 -6.63 -14.67
N GLU A 136 -11.29 -6.93 -14.81
CA GLU A 136 -10.85 -8.29 -15.14
C GLU A 136 -11.22 -9.28 -14.05
N ARG A 137 -11.01 -8.91 -12.79
CA ARG A 137 -11.33 -9.80 -11.67
C ARG A 137 -12.83 -10.02 -11.55
N GLY A 138 -13.62 -9.02 -11.91
CA GLY A 138 -15.07 -9.16 -11.87
C GLY A 138 -15.64 -10.09 -12.92
N GLN A 139 -14.85 -10.40 -13.96
CA GLN A 139 -15.28 -11.29 -15.03
C GLN A 139 -14.83 -12.74 -14.80
N ALA A 140 -14.04 -13.00 -13.79
CA ALA A 140 -13.49 -14.31 -13.55
C ALA A 140 -14.52 -15.31 -13.03
#